data_caa3d2ef38877c66091d0ea5899573da
#
_entry.id   caa3d2ef38877c66091d0ea5899573da
#
_cell.length_a   1.000
_cell.length_b   1.000
_cell.length_c   1.000
_cell.angle_alpha   90.00
_cell.angle_beta   90.00
_cell.angle_gamma   90.00
#
_symmetry.space_group_name_H-M   'P 1'
#
loop_
_entity.id
_entity.type
_entity.pdbx_description
1 polymer ?
#
loop_
_entity_poly.entity_id
_entity_poly.type
_entity_poly.pdbx_seq_one_letter_code
_entity_poly.pdbx_strand_id
1 'polypeptide(L)'
;MSYIITVAVNIAIFTLLALSLNIITGYAGQSAMGHAAFFGIGAYTAALMTNAGISFWLSLPAAMLVTAAAGGLLGVISLRVRDDFLAITTIGINFVMVALFQNMKIFGASLGMSVTPPTFFGAKMTPMHFLVLLLILIVLTCLLTRKMTKSWFGLALASLRNDEGAAMSFGINVSQYKILAFILGTAIAGLTGAIYVHRMTFIFSSSFAFTVSISILSMVVGGIGTIRGPLLGALILGAAPEVLRFAADYRMILYGGILVLMMRFQPQGLLGCDSFILRGLHKLFPKDKAGEMNG
;
A
#
# COMPACT_ATOMS: atom_id res chain seq x y z
N MET A 1 12.36 -13.41 -21.18
CA MET A 1 12.60 -13.37 -19.74
C MET A 1 12.52 -11.97 -19.12
N SER A 2 13.09 -10.93 -19.74
CA SER A 2 13.07 -9.55 -19.17
C SER A 2 11.66 -8.98 -18.93
N TYR A 3 10.69 -9.27 -19.81
CA TYR A 3 9.32 -8.78 -19.70
C TYR A 3 8.59 -9.34 -18.46
N ILE A 4 8.63 -10.66 -18.24
CA ILE A 4 7.98 -11.31 -17.10
C ILE A 4 8.55 -10.76 -15.77
N ILE A 5 9.86 -10.53 -15.71
CA ILE A 5 10.51 -9.95 -14.53
C ILE A 5 9.99 -8.51 -14.29
N THR A 6 9.82 -7.72 -15.35
CA THR A 6 9.27 -6.36 -15.25
C THR A 6 7.85 -6.35 -14.72
N VAL A 7 6.99 -7.25 -15.20
CA VAL A 7 5.62 -7.42 -14.70
C VAL A 7 5.62 -7.85 -13.23
N ALA A 8 6.47 -8.82 -12.87
CA ALA A 8 6.61 -9.29 -11.49
C ALA A 8 7.07 -8.17 -10.54
N VAL A 9 8.00 -7.31 -10.96
CA VAL A 9 8.44 -6.13 -10.19
C VAL A 9 7.27 -5.17 -9.96
N ASN A 10 6.48 -4.87 -10.99
CA ASN A 10 5.32 -3.99 -10.86
C ASN A 10 4.27 -4.58 -9.90
N ILE A 11 3.96 -5.86 -10.02
CA ILE A 11 3.06 -6.55 -9.08
C ILE A 11 3.61 -6.49 -7.65
N ALA A 12 4.91 -6.70 -7.45
CA ALA A 12 5.54 -6.63 -6.14
C ALA A 12 5.48 -5.22 -5.53
N ILE A 13 5.66 -4.15 -6.33
CA ILE A 13 5.50 -2.75 -5.90
C ILE A 13 4.07 -2.52 -5.41
N PHE A 14 3.07 -2.88 -6.21
CA PHE A 14 1.66 -2.71 -5.82
C PHE A 14 1.27 -3.59 -4.64
N THR A 15 1.85 -4.79 -4.51
CA THR A 15 1.67 -5.65 -3.34
C THR A 15 2.16 -4.97 -2.06
N LEU A 16 3.33 -4.36 -2.09
CA LEU A 16 3.89 -3.66 -0.94
C LEU A 16 3.07 -2.42 -0.59
N LEU A 17 2.58 -1.67 -1.61
CA LEU A 17 1.66 -0.53 -1.42
C LEU A 17 0.32 -0.97 -0.84
N ALA A 18 -0.25 -2.08 -1.31
CA ALA A 18 -1.50 -2.61 -0.78
C ALA A 18 -1.35 -3.08 0.68
N LEU A 19 -0.23 -3.75 1.02
CA LEU A 19 0.08 -4.11 2.40
C LEU A 19 0.25 -2.88 3.30
N SER A 20 0.87 -1.82 2.80
CA SER A 20 1.07 -0.57 3.54
C SER A 20 -0.25 0.15 3.82
N LEU A 21 -1.13 0.26 2.81
CA LEU A 21 -2.46 0.85 2.98
C LEU A 21 -3.33 0.00 3.90
N ASN A 22 -3.22 -1.32 3.85
CA ASN A 22 -3.98 -2.23 4.71
C ASN A 22 -3.68 -2.03 6.21
N ILE A 23 -2.50 -1.49 6.57
CA ILE A 23 -2.22 -1.12 7.97
C ILE A 23 -3.16 0.00 8.41
N ILE A 24 -3.37 1.02 7.58
CA ILE A 24 -4.19 2.19 7.87
C ILE A 24 -5.68 1.84 7.77
N THR A 25 -6.09 1.33 6.60
CA THR A 25 -7.52 1.11 6.30
C THR A 25 -8.00 -0.24 6.85
N GLY A 26 -7.17 -1.27 6.76
CA GLY A 26 -7.56 -2.61 7.13
C GLY A 26 -7.52 -2.88 8.62
N TYR A 27 -6.41 -2.57 9.29
CA TYR A 27 -6.25 -2.85 10.72
C TYR A 27 -6.73 -1.72 11.61
N ALA A 28 -6.45 -0.45 11.25
CA ALA A 28 -6.89 0.69 12.06
C ALA A 28 -8.28 1.22 11.70
N GLY A 29 -8.91 0.72 10.63
CA GLY A 29 -10.26 1.10 10.22
C GLY A 29 -10.38 2.50 9.63
N GLN A 30 -9.27 3.18 9.33
CA GLN A 30 -9.27 4.56 8.86
C GLN A 30 -9.44 4.63 7.34
N SER A 31 -10.42 5.40 6.85
CA SER A 31 -10.71 5.55 5.42
C SER A 31 -9.68 6.47 4.74
N ALA A 32 -8.50 5.94 4.38
CA ALA A 32 -7.46 6.69 3.68
C ALA A 32 -7.49 6.38 2.18
N MET A 33 -7.90 7.36 1.36
CA MET A 33 -8.01 7.21 -0.10
C MET A 33 -6.90 7.93 -0.89
N GLY A 34 -6.01 8.67 -0.23
CA GLY A 34 -4.93 9.43 -0.86
C GLY A 34 -3.55 8.80 -0.75
N HIS A 35 -3.45 7.47 -0.73
CA HIS A 35 -2.20 6.77 -0.42
C HIS A 35 -1.08 7.00 -1.45
N ALA A 36 -1.43 7.30 -2.72
CA ALA A 36 -0.46 7.62 -3.75
C ALA A 36 0.33 8.92 -3.48
N ALA A 37 -0.21 9.85 -2.66
CA ALA A 37 0.55 11.02 -2.22
C ALA A 37 1.81 10.63 -1.43
N PHE A 38 1.68 9.70 -0.50
CA PHE A 38 2.80 9.21 0.31
C PHE A 38 3.79 8.40 -0.51
N PHE A 39 3.29 7.60 -1.43
CA PHE A 39 4.11 6.93 -2.43
C PHE A 39 4.94 7.94 -3.24
N GLY A 40 4.32 9.06 -3.67
CA GLY A 40 4.98 10.16 -4.36
C GLY A 40 6.01 10.89 -3.49
N ILE A 41 5.67 11.23 -2.24
CA ILE A 41 6.60 11.90 -1.31
C ILE A 41 7.87 11.07 -1.17
N GLY A 42 7.75 9.75 -0.95
CA GLY A 42 8.91 8.86 -0.83
C GLY A 42 9.72 8.78 -2.12
N ALA A 43 9.06 8.70 -3.28
CA ALA A 43 9.71 8.67 -4.59
C ALA A 43 10.52 9.94 -4.86
N TYR A 44 9.92 11.12 -4.69
CA TYR A 44 10.61 12.39 -4.91
C TYR A 44 11.70 12.66 -3.87
N THR A 45 11.51 12.27 -2.61
CA THR A 45 12.56 12.36 -1.60
C THR A 45 13.79 11.56 -2.01
N ALA A 46 13.61 10.32 -2.43
CA ALA A 46 14.71 9.47 -2.85
C ALA A 46 15.37 9.99 -4.15
N ALA A 47 14.57 10.48 -5.10
CA ALA A 47 15.06 11.06 -6.34
C ALA A 47 15.95 12.28 -6.10
N LEU A 48 15.50 13.20 -5.24
CA LEU A 48 16.28 14.40 -4.88
C LEU A 48 17.58 14.06 -4.19
N MET A 49 17.56 13.09 -3.26
CA MET A 49 18.76 12.67 -2.55
C MET A 49 19.79 12.03 -3.48
N THR A 50 19.36 11.15 -4.35
CA THR A 50 20.29 10.47 -5.29
C THR A 50 20.81 11.40 -6.36
N ASN A 51 20.02 12.36 -6.83
CA ASN A 51 20.49 13.41 -7.74
C ASN A 51 21.45 14.38 -7.06
N ALA A 52 21.37 14.55 -5.73
CA ALA A 52 22.36 15.27 -4.93
C ALA A 52 23.63 14.46 -4.61
N GLY A 53 23.77 13.24 -5.17
CA GLY A 53 24.95 12.40 -4.98
C GLY A 53 24.92 11.48 -3.75
N ILE A 54 23.79 11.44 -3.02
CA ILE A 54 23.64 10.55 -1.87
C ILE A 54 23.34 9.12 -2.38
N SER A 55 23.93 8.12 -1.72
CA SER A 55 23.77 6.73 -2.12
C SER A 55 22.31 6.26 -2.08
N PHE A 56 21.93 5.38 -3.02
CA PHE A 56 20.62 4.71 -3.05
C PHE A 56 20.24 4.10 -1.68
N TRP A 57 21.17 3.40 -1.04
CA TRP A 57 20.91 2.72 0.23
C TRP A 57 20.55 3.69 1.37
N LEU A 58 21.09 4.89 1.36
CA LEU A 58 20.77 5.91 2.36
C LEU A 58 19.48 6.66 2.01
N SER A 59 19.14 6.76 0.73
CA SER A 59 17.88 7.37 0.28
C SER A 59 16.64 6.56 0.68
N LEU A 60 16.75 5.24 0.83
CA LEU A 60 15.65 4.37 1.25
C LEU A 60 15.13 4.70 2.67
N PRO A 61 15.97 4.67 3.73
CA PRO A 61 15.51 5.02 5.07
C PRO A 61 15.12 6.49 5.20
N ALA A 62 15.77 7.39 4.46
CA ALA A 62 15.41 8.80 4.46
C ALA A 62 14.01 9.02 3.86
N ALA A 63 13.70 8.41 2.72
CA ALA A 63 12.35 8.45 2.13
C ALA A 63 11.31 7.87 3.08
N MET A 64 11.62 6.77 3.76
CA MET A 64 10.76 6.15 4.77
C MET A 64 10.49 7.12 5.92
N LEU A 65 11.49 7.80 6.47
CA LEU A 65 11.36 8.73 7.58
C LEU A 65 10.59 10.00 7.20
N VAL A 66 10.89 10.60 6.05
CA VAL A 66 10.18 11.80 5.56
C VAL A 66 8.71 11.50 5.34
N THR A 67 8.41 10.34 4.74
CA THR A 67 7.03 9.94 4.49
C THR A 67 6.31 9.55 5.78
N ALA A 68 6.99 8.93 6.74
CA ALA A 68 6.47 8.65 8.07
C ALA A 68 6.10 9.93 8.82
N ALA A 69 6.95 10.97 8.73
CA ALA A 69 6.67 12.28 9.32
C ALA A 69 5.44 12.94 8.67
N ALA A 70 5.34 12.91 7.33
CA ALA A 70 4.17 13.39 6.59
C ALA A 70 2.90 12.62 6.98
N GLY A 71 3.01 11.29 7.11
CA GLY A 71 1.92 10.43 7.58
C GLY A 71 1.51 10.71 9.02
N GLY A 72 2.47 10.96 9.90
CA GLY A 72 2.21 11.37 11.28
C GLY A 72 1.46 12.70 11.36
N LEU A 73 1.84 13.69 10.55
CA LEU A 73 1.14 14.97 10.43
C LEU A 73 -0.32 14.76 10.01
N LEU A 74 -0.56 13.94 9.00
CA LEU A 74 -1.91 13.57 8.58
C LEU A 74 -2.66 12.77 9.64
N GLY A 75 -1.98 11.89 10.36
CA GLY A 75 -2.55 11.18 11.49
C GLY A 75 -3.09 12.14 12.56
N VAL A 76 -2.37 13.23 12.85
CA VAL A 76 -2.86 14.28 13.78
C VAL A 76 -4.09 15.01 13.21
N ILE A 77 -4.10 15.30 11.92
CA ILE A 77 -5.26 15.92 11.26
C ILE A 77 -6.47 14.97 11.30
N SER A 78 -6.26 13.67 11.13
CA SER A 78 -7.31 12.64 11.13
C SER A 78 -8.09 12.58 12.45
N LEU A 79 -7.48 12.98 13.57
CA LEU A 79 -8.14 13.00 14.88
C LEU A 79 -9.27 14.03 14.98
N ARG A 80 -9.23 15.08 14.15
CA ARG A 80 -10.21 16.16 14.15
C ARG A 80 -11.34 15.95 13.15
N VAL A 81 -11.26 14.89 12.35
CA VAL A 81 -12.14 14.64 11.22
C VAL A 81 -12.81 13.30 11.38
N ARG A 82 -14.12 13.21 11.13
CA ARG A 82 -14.85 11.92 11.11
C ARG A 82 -14.34 11.05 9.95
N ASP A 83 -14.44 9.73 10.07
CA ASP A 83 -13.86 8.78 9.12
C ASP A 83 -14.27 9.02 7.65
N ASP A 84 -15.55 9.40 7.39
CA ASP A 84 -16.00 9.72 6.03
C ASP A 84 -15.33 10.98 5.46
N PHE A 85 -15.14 12.00 6.30
CA PHE A 85 -14.43 13.22 5.91
C PHE A 85 -12.92 13.01 5.79
N LEU A 86 -12.37 12.03 6.50
CA LEU A 86 -10.97 11.65 6.37
C LEU A 86 -10.66 11.15 4.96
N ALA A 87 -11.57 10.36 4.37
CA ALA A 87 -11.45 9.93 2.98
C ALA A 87 -11.33 11.13 2.03
N ILE A 88 -12.24 12.12 2.15
CA ILE A 88 -12.23 13.33 1.33
C ILE A 88 -10.96 14.15 1.57
N THR A 89 -10.55 14.30 2.82
CA THR A 89 -9.32 15.03 3.20
C THR A 89 -8.08 14.40 2.56
N THR A 90 -7.95 13.07 2.62
CA THR A 90 -6.81 12.36 2.03
C THR A 90 -6.81 12.42 0.51
N ILE A 91 -7.98 12.40 -0.13
CA ILE A 91 -8.12 12.65 -1.57
C ILE A 91 -7.63 14.07 -1.91
N GLY A 92 -8.10 15.08 -1.15
CA GLY A 92 -7.66 16.48 -1.32
C GLY A 92 -6.14 16.62 -1.20
N ILE A 93 -5.53 15.98 -0.21
CA ILE A 93 -4.07 15.96 -0.04
C ILE A 93 -3.37 15.29 -1.23
N ASN A 94 -3.93 14.22 -1.79
CA ASN A 94 -3.35 13.62 -2.99
C ASN A 94 -3.33 14.60 -4.16
N PHE A 95 -4.43 15.34 -4.41
CA PHE A 95 -4.46 16.37 -5.46
C PHE A 95 -3.48 17.51 -5.18
N VAL A 96 -3.39 17.98 -3.93
CA VAL A 96 -2.42 19.01 -3.53
C VAL A 96 -1.00 18.54 -3.77
N MET A 97 -0.64 17.31 -3.39
CA MET A 97 0.71 16.77 -3.60
C MET A 97 1.05 16.62 -5.08
N VAL A 98 0.11 16.12 -5.89
CA VAL A 98 0.31 16.05 -7.36
C VAL A 98 0.50 17.44 -7.95
N ALA A 99 -0.28 18.43 -7.52
CA ALA A 99 -0.12 19.81 -7.96
C ALA A 99 1.23 20.42 -7.54
N LEU A 100 1.71 20.12 -6.32
CA LEU A 100 3.04 20.53 -5.86
C LEU A 100 4.14 19.92 -6.73
N PHE A 101 4.08 18.62 -7.00
CA PHE A 101 5.05 17.95 -7.87
C PHE A 101 5.03 18.51 -9.30
N GLN A 102 3.87 18.93 -9.79
CA GLN A 102 3.70 19.46 -11.14
C GLN A 102 4.16 20.91 -11.30
N ASN A 103 4.07 21.74 -10.25
CA ASN A 103 4.33 23.16 -10.35
C ASN A 103 5.68 23.58 -9.77
N MET A 104 6.24 22.85 -8.81
CA MET A 104 7.53 23.25 -8.20
C MET A 104 8.71 22.75 -9.03
N LYS A 105 9.61 23.68 -9.39
CA LYS A 105 10.83 23.40 -10.16
C LYS A 105 11.74 22.36 -9.51
N ILE A 106 11.75 22.28 -8.18
CA ILE A 106 12.55 21.32 -7.43
C ILE A 106 12.20 19.87 -7.73
N PHE A 107 10.94 19.60 -8.12
CA PHE A 107 10.44 18.27 -8.49
C PHE A 107 10.46 18.03 -10.01
N GLY A 108 11.08 18.92 -10.79
CA GLY A 108 11.10 18.85 -12.25
C GLY A 108 9.86 19.42 -12.94
N ALA A 109 8.91 19.97 -12.16
CA ALA A 109 7.66 20.57 -12.65
C ALA A 109 6.91 19.64 -13.63
N SER A 110 6.31 20.19 -14.67
CA SER A 110 5.56 19.42 -15.68
C SER A 110 6.43 18.54 -16.59
N LEU A 111 7.74 18.78 -16.63
CA LEU A 111 8.67 18.00 -17.44
C LEU A 111 9.06 16.67 -16.79
N GLY A 112 8.82 16.52 -15.50
CA GLY A 112 9.28 15.38 -14.73
C GLY A 112 10.76 15.46 -14.36
N MET A 113 11.27 14.42 -13.72
CA MET A 113 12.64 14.35 -13.23
C MET A 113 13.31 13.03 -13.62
N SER A 114 14.52 13.11 -14.16
CA SER A 114 15.39 11.94 -14.31
C SER A 114 16.03 11.60 -12.97
N VAL A 115 16.24 10.31 -12.73
CA VAL A 115 16.82 9.81 -11.48
C VAL A 115 18.05 8.97 -11.80
N THR A 116 19.11 9.21 -11.07
CA THR A 116 20.36 8.49 -11.22
C THR A 116 20.14 6.99 -10.97
N PRO A 117 20.48 6.11 -11.92
CA PRO A 117 20.32 4.67 -11.74
C PRO A 117 21.15 4.18 -10.55
N PRO A 118 20.60 3.35 -9.67
CA PRO A 118 21.34 2.85 -8.52
C PRO A 118 22.40 1.84 -8.95
N THR A 119 23.51 1.85 -8.25
CA THR A 119 24.60 0.89 -8.44
C THR A 119 24.69 -0.04 -7.23
N PHE A 120 24.96 -1.31 -7.50
CA PHE A 120 25.20 -2.34 -6.50
C PHE A 120 26.59 -2.95 -6.77
N PHE A 121 27.53 -2.79 -5.85
CA PHE A 121 28.93 -3.19 -6.02
C PHE A 121 29.58 -2.70 -7.33
N GLY A 122 29.28 -1.43 -7.72
CA GLY A 122 29.84 -0.83 -8.94
C GLY A 122 29.13 -1.17 -10.24
N ALA A 123 28.19 -2.11 -10.25
CA ALA A 123 27.36 -2.46 -11.40
C ALA A 123 25.96 -1.84 -11.30
N LYS A 124 25.35 -1.50 -12.44
CA LYS A 124 23.95 -1.01 -12.47
C LYS A 124 23.01 -2.10 -11.99
N MET A 125 22.06 -1.75 -11.13
CA MET A 125 21.02 -2.70 -10.66
C MET A 125 20.15 -3.18 -11.82
N THR A 126 20.02 -4.50 -11.95
CA THR A 126 19.12 -5.13 -12.93
C THR A 126 17.71 -5.28 -12.37
N PRO A 127 16.67 -5.46 -13.21
CA PRO A 127 15.31 -5.70 -12.75
C PRO A 127 15.19 -6.87 -11.75
N MET A 128 16.07 -7.87 -11.86
CA MET A 128 16.10 -9.01 -10.94
C MET A 128 16.51 -8.61 -9.52
N HIS A 129 17.48 -7.69 -9.37
CA HIS A 129 17.88 -7.17 -8.05
C HIS A 129 16.73 -6.43 -7.37
N PHE A 130 15.96 -5.64 -8.14
CA PHE A 130 14.76 -4.96 -7.61
C PHE A 130 13.68 -5.96 -7.19
N LEU A 131 13.47 -7.04 -7.96
CA LEU A 131 12.51 -8.08 -7.62
C LEU A 131 12.87 -8.76 -6.30
N VAL A 132 14.13 -9.17 -6.14
CA VAL A 132 14.62 -9.80 -4.91
C VAL A 132 14.47 -8.85 -3.71
N LEU A 133 14.86 -7.58 -3.87
CA LEU A 133 14.71 -6.57 -2.82
C LEU A 133 13.23 -6.40 -2.41
N LEU A 134 12.32 -6.29 -3.38
CA LEU A 134 10.89 -6.16 -3.11
C LEU A 134 10.31 -7.39 -2.44
N LEU A 135 10.68 -8.60 -2.84
CA LEU A 135 10.25 -9.84 -2.20
C LEU A 135 10.70 -9.91 -0.74
N ILE A 136 11.96 -9.54 -0.45
CA ILE A 136 12.46 -9.45 0.92
C ILE A 136 11.62 -8.45 1.73
N LEU A 137 11.32 -7.28 1.18
CA LEU A 137 10.53 -6.27 1.85
C LEU A 137 9.07 -6.70 2.05
N ILE A 138 8.46 -7.41 1.09
CA ILE A 138 7.12 -7.99 1.24
C ILE A 138 7.10 -8.98 2.41
N VAL A 139 8.06 -9.90 2.45
CA VAL A 139 8.17 -10.87 3.56
C VAL A 139 8.37 -10.15 4.89
N LEU A 140 9.28 -9.16 4.94
CA LEU A 140 9.52 -8.37 6.15
C LEU A 140 8.27 -7.61 6.60
N THR A 141 7.53 -7.00 5.66
CA THR A 141 6.27 -6.31 5.94
C THR A 141 5.20 -7.28 6.44
N CYS A 142 5.09 -8.47 5.85
CA CYS A 142 4.17 -9.50 6.32
C CYS A 142 4.51 -9.98 7.74
N LEU A 143 5.79 -10.19 8.04
CA LEU A 143 6.26 -10.56 9.38
C LEU A 143 6.00 -9.45 10.39
N LEU A 144 6.30 -8.19 10.02
CA LEU A 144 6.00 -7.01 10.85
C LEU A 144 4.51 -6.92 11.16
N THR A 145 3.65 -7.00 10.13
CA THR A 145 2.19 -6.97 10.26
C THR A 145 1.68 -8.12 11.13
N ARG A 146 2.22 -9.35 10.94
CA ARG A 146 1.84 -10.51 11.76
C ARG A 146 2.25 -10.33 13.23
N LYS A 147 3.44 -9.79 13.49
CA LYS A 147 3.90 -9.48 14.86
C LYS A 147 3.05 -8.38 15.48
N MET A 148 2.75 -7.33 14.70
CA MET A 148 1.91 -6.21 15.10
C MET A 148 0.50 -6.69 15.49
N THR A 149 -0.16 -7.49 14.65
CA THR A 149 -1.53 -7.98 14.90
C THR A 149 -1.65 -8.91 16.11
N LYS A 150 -0.58 -9.62 16.46
CA LYS A 150 -0.53 -10.48 17.65
C LYS A 150 -0.13 -9.74 18.94
N SER A 151 0.27 -8.48 18.84
CA SER A 151 0.69 -7.66 19.97
C SER A 151 -0.49 -6.87 20.56
N TRP A 152 -0.26 -6.25 21.72
CA TRP A 152 -1.21 -5.30 22.31
C TRP A 152 -1.61 -4.19 21.35
N PHE A 153 -0.69 -3.73 20.50
CA PHE A 153 -0.95 -2.74 19.46
C PHE A 153 -2.03 -3.20 18.49
N GLY A 154 -1.94 -4.44 18.01
CA GLY A 154 -2.94 -5.00 17.09
C GLY A 154 -4.32 -5.19 17.73
N LEU A 155 -4.37 -5.60 19.00
CA LEU A 155 -5.63 -5.69 19.76
C LEU A 155 -6.28 -4.31 19.92
N ALA A 156 -5.48 -3.28 20.24
CA ALA A 156 -5.97 -1.91 20.33
C ALA A 156 -6.53 -1.41 19.00
N LEU A 157 -5.82 -1.64 17.86
CA LEU A 157 -6.34 -1.29 16.55
C LEU A 157 -7.63 -2.02 16.18
N ALA A 158 -7.75 -3.31 16.53
CA ALA A 158 -8.96 -4.07 16.29
C ALA A 158 -10.15 -3.54 17.11
N SER A 159 -9.93 -3.11 18.37
CA SER A 159 -10.95 -2.46 19.18
C SER A 159 -11.41 -1.14 18.59
N LEU A 160 -10.46 -0.30 18.14
CA LEU A 160 -10.72 0.98 17.47
C LEU A 160 -11.55 0.82 16.20
N ARG A 161 -11.20 -0.17 15.38
CA ARG A 161 -11.91 -0.47 14.15
C ARG A 161 -13.36 -0.86 14.36
N ASN A 162 -13.67 -1.55 15.47
CA ASN A 162 -15.02 -2.00 15.79
C ASN A 162 -15.87 -0.88 16.42
N ASP A 163 -15.36 -0.21 17.45
CA ASP A 163 -16.03 0.91 18.13
C ASP A 163 -15.01 1.76 18.89
N GLU A 164 -14.81 2.99 18.42
CA GLU A 164 -13.88 3.95 19.03
C GLU A 164 -14.36 4.40 20.43
N GLY A 165 -15.69 4.56 20.60
CA GLY A 165 -16.27 4.99 21.88
C GLY A 165 -16.09 3.93 22.96
N ALA A 166 -16.34 2.67 22.62
CA ALA A 166 -16.10 1.56 23.52
C ALA A 166 -14.60 1.44 23.85
N ALA A 167 -13.70 1.56 22.86
CA ALA A 167 -12.26 1.50 23.08
C ALA A 167 -11.77 2.60 24.06
N MET A 168 -12.28 3.84 23.93
CA MET A 168 -11.99 4.93 24.86
C MET A 168 -12.47 4.63 26.27
N SER A 169 -13.64 4.01 26.42
CA SER A 169 -14.19 3.64 27.73
C SER A 169 -13.32 2.60 28.47
N PHE A 170 -12.58 1.77 27.72
CA PHE A 170 -11.58 0.84 28.26
C PHE A 170 -10.20 1.45 28.45
N GLY A 171 -10.05 2.78 28.30
CA GLY A 171 -8.79 3.49 28.53
C GLY A 171 -7.79 3.39 27.37
N ILE A 172 -8.21 2.94 26.18
CA ILE A 172 -7.33 2.89 25.01
C ILE A 172 -7.19 4.31 24.43
N ASN A 173 -5.95 4.78 24.27
CA ASN A 173 -5.67 6.08 23.66
C ASN A 173 -5.83 6.04 22.14
N VAL A 174 -7.06 6.27 21.65
CA VAL A 174 -7.43 6.25 20.22
C VAL A 174 -6.47 7.07 19.36
N SER A 175 -6.12 8.27 19.82
CA SER A 175 -5.28 9.21 19.08
C SER A 175 -3.90 8.64 18.77
N GLN A 176 -3.25 8.05 19.76
CA GLN A 176 -1.91 7.48 19.60
C GLN A 176 -1.91 6.34 18.59
N TYR A 177 -2.88 5.43 18.67
CA TYR A 177 -2.95 4.27 17.79
C TYR A 177 -3.30 4.66 16.35
N LYS A 178 -4.20 5.63 16.13
CA LYS A 178 -4.51 6.18 14.80
C LYS A 178 -3.27 6.79 14.15
N ILE A 179 -2.55 7.65 14.86
CA ILE A 179 -1.33 8.30 14.36
C ILE A 179 -0.25 7.25 14.04
N LEU A 180 -0.02 6.28 14.93
CA LEU A 180 0.98 5.24 14.72
C LEU A 180 0.65 4.37 13.51
N ALA A 181 -0.63 4.06 13.26
CA ALA A 181 -1.04 3.33 12.07
C ALA A 181 -0.72 4.11 10.78
N PHE A 182 -0.97 5.44 10.76
CA PHE A 182 -0.58 6.31 9.65
C PHE A 182 0.94 6.32 9.46
N ILE A 183 1.71 6.53 10.52
CA ILE A 183 3.18 6.55 10.46
C ILE A 183 3.72 5.25 9.85
N LEU A 184 3.26 4.10 10.34
CA LEU A 184 3.74 2.79 9.87
C LEU A 184 3.34 2.52 8.41
N GLY A 185 2.08 2.77 8.06
CA GLY A 185 1.59 2.55 6.69
C GLY A 185 2.30 3.47 5.70
N THR A 186 2.38 4.77 5.99
CA THR A 186 3.03 5.74 5.09
C THR A 186 4.54 5.55 5.00
N ALA A 187 5.21 5.10 6.07
CA ALA A 187 6.62 4.74 6.04
C ALA A 187 6.93 3.67 4.98
N ILE A 188 6.11 2.60 4.94
CA ILE A 188 6.26 1.53 3.95
C ILE A 188 5.92 2.03 2.55
N ALA A 189 4.90 2.89 2.40
CA ALA A 189 4.58 3.51 1.12
C ALA A 189 5.74 4.36 0.59
N GLY A 190 6.38 5.16 1.45
CA GLY A 190 7.55 5.97 1.09
C GLY A 190 8.75 5.12 0.68
N LEU A 191 9.03 4.05 1.41
CA LEU A 191 10.07 3.09 1.06
C LEU A 191 9.80 2.46 -0.32
N THR A 192 8.55 2.10 -0.59
CA THR A 192 8.13 1.57 -1.89
C THR A 192 8.32 2.61 -2.99
N GLY A 193 8.01 3.88 -2.71
CA GLY A 193 8.21 5.00 -3.63
C GLY A 193 9.68 5.19 -4.00
N ALA A 194 10.56 5.09 -3.03
CA ALA A 194 12.00 5.18 -3.26
C ALA A 194 12.52 4.06 -4.18
N ILE A 195 12.02 2.85 -4.06
CA ILE A 195 12.39 1.74 -4.94
C ILE A 195 11.81 1.93 -6.33
N TYR A 196 10.54 2.35 -6.42
CA TYR A 196 9.84 2.59 -7.68
C TYR A 196 10.58 3.60 -8.56
N VAL A 197 10.98 4.74 -8.00
CA VAL A 197 11.63 5.80 -8.76
C VAL A 197 12.98 5.37 -9.33
N HIS A 198 13.76 4.61 -8.59
CA HIS A 198 15.04 4.09 -9.06
C HIS A 198 14.88 2.97 -10.10
N ARG A 199 13.76 2.25 -10.06
CA ARG A 199 13.42 1.27 -11.07
C ARG A 199 12.99 1.93 -12.39
N MET A 200 12.21 3.01 -12.31
CA MET A 200 11.71 3.74 -13.47
C MET A 200 12.76 4.68 -14.10
N THR A 201 13.72 5.17 -13.29
CA THR A 201 14.76 6.14 -13.69
C THR A 201 14.25 7.48 -14.20
N PHE A 202 12.97 7.61 -14.40
CA PHE A 202 12.27 8.85 -14.76
C PHE A 202 10.88 8.86 -14.12
N ILE A 203 10.47 10.00 -13.55
CA ILE A 203 9.17 10.15 -12.91
C ILE A 203 8.43 11.39 -13.36
N PHE A 204 7.11 11.25 -13.47
CA PHE A 204 6.16 12.33 -13.69
C PHE A 204 5.22 12.44 -12.49
N SER A 205 4.69 13.64 -12.25
CA SER A 205 3.65 13.86 -11.24
C SER A 205 2.41 12.97 -11.43
N SER A 206 2.03 12.69 -12.68
CA SER A 206 0.92 11.80 -13.05
C SER A 206 1.07 10.35 -12.57
N SER A 207 2.31 9.89 -12.31
CA SER A 207 2.57 8.55 -11.74
C SER A 207 2.04 8.40 -10.32
N PHE A 208 1.67 9.49 -9.65
CA PHE A 208 1.12 9.54 -8.30
C PHE A 208 -0.30 10.09 -8.26
N ALA A 209 -1.00 10.08 -9.40
CA ALA A 209 -2.36 10.55 -9.51
C ALA A 209 -3.33 9.74 -8.63
N PHE A 210 -4.49 10.32 -8.34
CA PHE A 210 -5.52 9.70 -7.51
C PHE A 210 -5.98 8.32 -8.04
N THR A 211 -5.94 8.09 -9.35
CA THR A 211 -6.23 6.79 -9.97
C THR A 211 -5.34 5.66 -9.44
N VAL A 212 -4.08 5.97 -9.09
CA VAL A 212 -3.17 5.00 -8.45
C VAL A 212 -3.62 4.68 -7.03
N SER A 213 -4.08 5.67 -6.26
CA SER A 213 -4.68 5.43 -4.93
C SER A 213 -5.89 4.50 -5.00
N ILE A 214 -6.79 4.69 -5.99
CA ILE A 214 -7.94 3.81 -6.22
C ILE A 214 -7.46 2.38 -6.54
N SER A 215 -6.45 2.23 -7.40
CA SER A 215 -5.89 0.92 -7.73
C SER A 215 -5.31 0.21 -6.49
N ILE A 216 -4.59 0.93 -5.63
CA ILE A 216 -4.05 0.39 -4.39
C ILE A 216 -5.19 -0.02 -3.44
N LEU A 217 -6.18 0.84 -3.27
CA LEU A 217 -7.34 0.57 -2.41
C LEU A 217 -8.11 -0.67 -2.87
N SER A 218 -8.33 -0.80 -4.19
CA SER A 218 -9.02 -1.96 -4.75
C SER A 218 -8.30 -3.29 -4.47
N MET A 219 -6.97 -3.27 -4.42
CA MET A 219 -6.17 -4.44 -4.06
C MET A 219 -6.33 -4.81 -2.57
N VAL A 220 -6.50 -3.81 -1.70
CA VAL A 220 -6.77 -4.01 -0.26
C VAL A 220 -8.16 -4.58 -0.04
N VAL A 221 -9.15 -4.16 -0.83
CA VAL A 221 -10.54 -4.69 -0.79
C VAL A 221 -10.57 -6.20 -1.05
N GLY A 222 -9.54 -6.79 -1.66
CA GLY A 222 -9.37 -8.24 -1.75
C GLY A 222 -9.43 -8.98 -0.40
N GLY A 223 -9.27 -8.26 0.74
CA GLY A 223 -9.39 -8.81 2.10
C GLY A 223 -8.91 -7.84 3.16
N ILE A 224 -9.77 -6.85 3.47
CA ILE A 224 -9.49 -5.76 4.42
C ILE A 224 -9.15 -6.32 5.80
N GLY A 225 -8.03 -5.90 6.38
CA GLY A 225 -7.59 -6.32 7.72
C GLY A 225 -7.01 -7.73 7.79
N THR A 226 -6.65 -8.32 6.64
CA THR A 226 -5.92 -9.59 6.58
C THR A 226 -4.61 -9.41 5.80
N ILE A 227 -3.61 -10.25 6.05
CA ILE A 227 -2.36 -10.23 5.26
C ILE A 227 -2.58 -10.86 3.88
N ARG A 228 -3.42 -11.88 3.80
CA ARG A 228 -3.66 -12.66 2.57
C ARG A 228 -4.45 -11.87 1.52
N GLY A 229 -5.34 -10.97 1.96
CA GLY A 229 -6.20 -10.17 1.09
C GLY A 229 -5.42 -9.27 0.14
N PRO A 230 -4.60 -8.34 0.64
CA PRO A 230 -3.76 -7.47 -0.20
C PRO A 230 -2.77 -8.23 -1.09
N LEU A 231 -2.21 -9.35 -0.60
CA LEU A 231 -1.31 -10.19 -1.39
C LEU A 231 -2.02 -10.76 -2.63
N LEU A 232 -3.20 -11.36 -2.45
CA LEU A 232 -3.97 -11.92 -3.56
C LEU A 232 -4.63 -10.83 -4.41
N GLY A 233 -5.15 -9.77 -3.77
CA GLY A 233 -5.72 -8.63 -4.48
C GLY A 233 -4.70 -7.98 -5.42
N ALA A 234 -3.47 -7.75 -4.94
CA ALA A 234 -2.40 -7.19 -5.75
C ALA A 234 -1.93 -8.16 -6.85
N LEU A 235 -1.89 -9.47 -6.59
CA LEU A 235 -1.56 -10.45 -7.61
C LEU A 235 -2.61 -10.46 -8.73
N ILE A 236 -3.90 -10.55 -8.38
CA ILE A 236 -5.00 -10.64 -9.34
C ILE A 236 -5.14 -9.32 -10.10
N LEU A 237 -5.28 -8.20 -9.39
CA LEU A 237 -5.53 -6.89 -10.01
C LEU A 237 -4.26 -6.29 -10.62
N GLY A 238 -3.08 -6.61 -10.09
CA GLY A 238 -1.81 -6.20 -10.67
C GLY A 238 -1.47 -6.97 -11.95
N ALA A 239 -1.91 -8.24 -12.06
CA ALA A 239 -1.78 -9.02 -13.28
C ALA A 239 -2.90 -8.74 -14.30
N ALA A 240 -4.07 -8.26 -13.84
CA ALA A 240 -5.23 -8.06 -14.71
C ALA A 240 -4.96 -7.15 -15.93
N PRO A 241 -4.28 -5.99 -15.83
CA PRO A 241 -3.98 -5.16 -17.00
C PRO A 241 -3.10 -5.87 -18.02
N GLU A 242 -2.28 -6.80 -17.57
CA GLU A 242 -1.38 -7.56 -18.44
C GLU A 242 -2.10 -8.73 -19.13
N VAL A 243 -2.92 -9.44 -18.38
CA VAL A 243 -3.78 -10.50 -18.92
C VAL A 243 -4.78 -9.93 -19.93
N LEU A 244 -5.32 -8.73 -19.69
CA LEU A 244 -6.26 -8.05 -20.57
C LEU A 244 -5.58 -7.28 -21.72
N ARG A 245 -4.28 -7.46 -21.93
CA ARG A 245 -3.53 -6.80 -22.99
C ARG A 245 -4.02 -7.13 -24.40
N PHE A 246 -4.63 -8.30 -24.58
CA PHE A 246 -5.25 -8.69 -25.86
C PHE A 246 -6.45 -7.79 -26.23
N ALA A 247 -7.08 -7.14 -25.26
CA ALA A 247 -8.20 -6.21 -25.42
C ALA A 247 -7.76 -4.78 -25.07
N ALA A 248 -6.69 -4.27 -25.72
CA ALA A 248 -6.03 -3.03 -25.35
C ALA A 248 -6.99 -1.82 -25.26
N ASP A 249 -7.95 -1.73 -26.18
CA ASP A 249 -8.92 -0.63 -26.26
C ASP A 249 -9.96 -0.68 -25.13
N TYR A 250 -10.29 -1.86 -24.63
CA TYR A 250 -11.30 -2.08 -23.59
C TYR A 250 -10.70 -2.32 -22.20
N ARG A 251 -9.37 -2.36 -22.08
CA ARG A 251 -8.65 -2.72 -20.84
C ARG A 251 -9.12 -1.93 -19.62
N MET A 252 -9.31 -0.62 -19.76
CA MET A 252 -9.74 0.24 -18.65
C MET A 252 -11.19 -0.05 -18.23
N ILE A 253 -12.06 -0.33 -19.18
CA ILE A 253 -13.48 -0.67 -18.92
C ILE A 253 -13.56 -2.04 -18.23
N LEU A 254 -12.82 -3.02 -18.74
CA LEU A 254 -12.76 -4.36 -18.15
C LEU A 254 -12.18 -4.33 -16.74
N TYR A 255 -11.11 -3.56 -16.54
CA TYR A 255 -10.50 -3.38 -15.21
C TYR A 255 -11.48 -2.74 -14.22
N GLY A 256 -12.14 -1.64 -14.63
CA GLY A 256 -13.18 -1.00 -13.82
C GLY A 256 -14.38 -1.92 -13.55
N GLY A 257 -14.80 -2.71 -14.55
CA GLY A 257 -15.84 -3.71 -14.40
C GLY A 257 -15.49 -4.80 -13.39
N ILE A 258 -14.27 -5.34 -13.44
CA ILE A 258 -13.77 -6.32 -12.47
C ILE A 258 -13.80 -5.72 -11.04
N LEU A 259 -13.38 -4.46 -10.89
CA LEU A 259 -13.43 -3.76 -9.60
C LEU A 259 -14.85 -3.65 -9.05
N VAL A 260 -15.79 -3.18 -9.88
CA VAL A 260 -17.20 -3.03 -9.48
C VAL A 260 -17.81 -4.38 -9.11
N LEU A 261 -17.58 -5.41 -9.90
CA LEU A 261 -18.05 -6.77 -9.61
C LEU A 261 -17.46 -7.30 -8.29
N MET A 262 -16.15 -7.09 -8.08
CA MET A 262 -15.47 -7.50 -6.85
C MET A 262 -16.06 -6.81 -5.62
N MET A 263 -16.28 -5.49 -5.68
CA MET A 263 -16.91 -4.72 -4.59
C MET A 263 -18.39 -5.10 -4.40
N ARG A 264 -19.13 -5.42 -5.46
CA ARG A 264 -20.56 -5.78 -5.41
C ARG A 264 -20.79 -7.15 -4.79
N PHE A 265 -19.99 -8.15 -5.18
CA PHE A 265 -20.22 -9.54 -4.78
C PHE A 265 -19.44 -9.97 -3.54
N GLN A 266 -18.32 -9.28 -3.23
CA GLN A 266 -17.50 -9.59 -2.06
C GLN A 266 -16.99 -8.31 -1.37
N PRO A 267 -17.87 -7.54 -0.72
CA PRO A 267 -17.47 -6.31 -0.02
C PRO A 267 -16.51 -6.56 1.13
N GLN A 268 -16.45 -7.79 1.67
CA GLN A 268 -15.50 -8.19 2.72
C GLN A 268 -14.20 -8.77 2.16
N GLY A 269 -14.02 -8.77 0.83
CA GLY A 269 -12.85 -9.28 0.13
C GLY A 269 -12.89 -10.77 -0.21
N LEU A 270 -12.09 -11.16 -1.22
CA LEU A 270 -12.01 -12.53 -1.75
C LEU A 270 -11.62 -13.58 -0.69
N LEU A 271 -10.92 -13.16 0.37
CA LEU A 271 -10.44 -13.99 1.48
C LEU A 271 -10.80 -13.41 2.86
N GLY A 272 -11.84 -12.58 2.96
CA GLY A 272 -12.42 -12.23 4.24
C GLY A 272 -12.86 -13.47 5.02
N CYS A 273 -12.92 -13.39 6.36
CA CYS A 273 -13.26 -14.53 7.23
C CYS A 273 -14.54 -15.27 6.83
N ASP A 274 -15.44 -14.63 6.08
CA ASP A 274 -16.71 -15.15 5.58
C ASP A 274 -16.78 -15.31 4.04
N SER A 275 -15.63 -15.37 3.36
CA SER A 275 -15.65 -15.43 1.89
C SER A 275 -16.23 -16.73 1.36
N PHE A 276 -17.00 -16.62 0.25
CA PHE A 276 -17.60 -17.74 -0.46
C PHE A 276 -16.56 -18.80 -0.89
N ILE A 277 -15.33 -18.36 -1.20
CA ILE A 277 -14.21 -19.23 -1.60
C ILE A 277 -13.73 -20.08 -0.40
N LEU A 278 -13.60 -19.48 0.78
CA LEU A 278 -13.21 -20.22 2.00
C LEU A 278 -14.32 -21.17 2.46
N ARG A 279 -15.60 -20.78 2.32
CA ARG A 279 -16.74 -21.67 2.58
C ARG A 279 -16.78 -22.85 1.59
N GLY A 280 -16.43 -22.62 0.32
CA GLY A 280 -16.31 -23.67 -0.69
C GLY A 280 -15.14 -24.61 -0.42
N LEU A 281 -13.97 -24.08 -0.06
CA LEU A 281 -12.79 -24.88 0.32
C LEU A 281 -13.00 -25.66 1.64
N HIS A 282 -13.68 -25.08 2.62
CA HIS A 282 -14.07 -25.82 3.85
C HIS A 282 -15.08 -26.95 3.60
N LYS A 283 -15.93 -26.83 2.57
CA LYS A 283 -16.80 -27.93 2.13
C LYS A 283 -16.04 -29.04 1.40
N LEU A 284 -14.97 -28.69 0.68
CA LEU A 284 -14.13 -29.64 -0.06
C LEU A 284 -13.09 -30.35 0.84
N PHE A 285 -12.66 -29.68 1.93
CA PHE A 285 -11.74 -30.24 2.92
C PHE A 285 -12.35 -30.02 4.33
N PRO A 286 -13.30 -30.88 4.76
CA PRO A 286 -13.77 -30.84 6.12
C PRO A 286 -12.61 -31.15 7.04
N LYS A 287 -12.20 -30.22 7.91
CA LYS A 287 -11.31 -30.50 9.02
C LYS A 287 -11.99 -31.54 9.88
N ASP A 288 -11.42 -32.74 9.98
CA ASP A 288 -11.81 -33.75 10.94
C ASP A 288 -11.97 -33.10 12.33
N LYS A 289 -13.17 -33.20 12.87
CA LYS A 289 -13.50 -32.93 14.26
C LYS A 289 -12.92 -34.08 15.13
N ALA A 290 -11.61 -34.21 15.17
CA ALA A 290 -10.91 -35.06 16.11
C ALA A 290 -10.21 -34.17 17.12
N GLY A 291 -10.89 -33.85 18.24
CA GLY A 291 -10.25 -33.13 19.34
C GLY A 291 -11.17 -32.43 20.36
N GLU A 292 -12.47 -32.62 20.31
CA GLU A 292 -13.35 -32.16 21.40
C GLU A 292 -14.12 -33.33 22.02
N MET A 293 -13.41 -34.25 22.63
CA MET A 293 -13.91 -35.14 23.70
C MET A 293 -12.69 -35.60 24.50
N ASN A 294 -12.39 -34.89 25.57
CA ASN A 294 -11.80 -35.33 26.84
C ASN A 294 -11.11 -34.15 27.54
N GLY A 295 -11.70 -33.71 28.64
CA GLY A 295 -11.09 -32.85 29.66
C GLY A 295 -11.95 -31.71 30.10
#